data_11ba96d2873b1a5e8fac36cc8be16788
#
_entry.id   11ba96d2873b1a5e8fac36cc8be16788
#
_cell.length_a   1.000
_cell.length_b   1.000
_cell.length_c   1.000
_cell.angle_alpha   90.00
_cell.angle_beta   90.00
_cell.angle_gamma   90.00
#
_symmetry.space_group_name_H-M   'P 1'
#
loop_
_entity.id
_entity.type
_entity.pdbx_description
1 polymer ?
#
loop_
_entity_poly.entity_id
_entity_poly.type
_entity_poly.pdbx_seq_one_letter_code
_entity_poly.pdbx_strand_id
1 'polypeptide(L)'
;SMIMPDGYKGKFSPAWEYAKYESLGKGVDPTEFFNLYKNMVYYLDGVFAVVLKELESQGLLDNTIIVITGDHGQEFDDNKKNFWGHNGNYSDAQIRVPMLYFSKDREPAEYDYWTAHYDIVPTIMEDVFKVKNEASDYSVGLTLFEDSKRDFLLVDSYIGYGMIDE
;
A
#
# COMPACT_ATOMS: atom_id res chain seq x y z
N SER A 1 -2.79 9.40 -12.01
CA SER A 1 -1.71 9.40 -13.03
C SER A 1 -0.37 9.65 -12.36
N MET A 2 0.64 8.87 -12.72
CA MET A 2 2.01 9.12 -12.23
C MET A 2 2.63 10.28 -13.00
N ILE A 3 2.79 11.42 -12.32
CA ILE A 3 3.44 12.63 -12.83
C ILE A 3 4.19 13.31 -11.69
N MET A 4 5.40 13.77 -11.95
CA MET A 4 6.17 14.50 -10.95
C MET A 4 5.59 15.90 -10.71
N PRO A 5 5.58 16.38 -9.45
CA PRO A 5 5.19 17.76 -9.18
C PRO A 5 6.10 18.77 -9.87
N ASP A 6 5.52 19.88 -10.33
CA ASP A 6 6.25 20.93 -11.02
C ASP A 6 7.43 21.45 -10.19
N GLY A 7 8.60 21.51 -10.79
CA GLY A 7 9.83 21.98 -10.16
C GLY A 7 10.48 21.02 -9.17
N TYR A 8 9.87 19.84 -8.91
CA TYR A 8 10.49 18.82 -8.05
C TYR A 8 11.61 18.09 -8.79
N LYS A 9 12.80 18.09 -8.21
CA LYS A 9 13.93 17.30 -8.73
C LYS A 9 13.94 15.93 -8.07
N GLY A 10 13.70 14.90 -8.86
CA GLY A 10 13.76 13.53 -8.39
C GLY A 10 15.16 13.14 -7.91
N LYS A 11 15.22 12.16 -7.01
CA LYS A 11 16.47 11.57 -6.47
C LYS A 11 17.04 10.50 -7.39
N PHE A 12 16.19 9.81 -8.14
CA PHE A 12 16.57 8.66 -9.00
C PHE A 12 16.58 9.08 -10.46
N SER A 13 17.68 8.76 -11.18
CA SER A 13 17.89 9.15 -12.58
C SER A 13 18.58 8.02 -13.35
N PRO A 14 18.32 7.83 -14.65
CA PRO A 14 17.33 8.58 -15.44
C PRO A 14 15.89 8.23 -15.04
N ALA A 15 14.96 9.15 -15.22
CA ALA A 15 13.55 8.92 -14.90
C ALA A 15 12.65 9.68 -15.89
N TRP A 16 11.47 9.13 -16.18
CA TRP A 16 10.43 9.86 -16.89
C TRP A 16 9.87 11.01 -16.01
N GLU A 17 9.35 12.04 -16.67
CA GLU A 17 8.63 13.13 -15.99
C GLU A 17 7.19 12.72 -15.68
N TYR A 18 6.59 11.86 -16.51
CA TYR A 18 5.27 11.29 -16.34
C TYR A 18 5.21 9.88 -16.95
N ALA A 19 4.22 9.09 -16.53
CA ALA A 19 4.07 7.73 -17.05
C ALA A 19 3.65 7.72 -18.53
N LYS A 20 4.47 7.12 -19.38
CA LYS A 20 4.27 6.97 -20.84
C LYS A 20 3.81 5.55 -21.13
N TYR A 21 2.55 5.23 -20.74
CA TYR A 21 2.03 3.86 -20.85
C TYR A 21 2.04 3.33 -22.28
N GLU A 22 1.88 4.21 -23.28
CA GLU A 22 1.95 3.88 -24.70
C GLU A 22 3.34 3.42 -25.18
N SER A 23 4.37 3.72 -24.40
CA SER A 23 5.76 3.32 -24.67
C SER A 23 6.13 2.01 -24.01
N LEU A 24 5.24 1.43 -23.18
CA LEU A 24 5.50 0.18 -22.46
C LEU A 24 5.16 -1.01 -23.36
N GLY A 25 5.95 -2.07 -23.24
CA GLY A 25 5.77 -3.29 -24.03
C GLY A 25 6.87 -4.30 -23.81
N LYS A 26 6.79 -5.41 -24.52
CA LYS A 26 7.72 -6.51 -24.41
C LYS A 26 9.16 -6.06 -24.68
N GLY A 27 10.06 -6.31 -23.73
CA GLY A 27 11.49 -6.02 -23.87
C GLY A 27 11.87 -4.55 -23.60
N VAL A 28 10.93 -3.71 -23.17
CA VAL A 28 11.24 -2.35 -22.74
C VAL A 28 12.01 -2.40 -21.42
N ASP A 29 13.03 -1.56 -21.28
CA ASP A 29 13.75 -1.38 -20.03
C ASP A 29 12.88 -0.61 -19.04
N PRO A 30 12.54 -1.19 -17.87
CA PRO A 30 11.68 -0.54 -16.89
C PRO A 30 12.35 0.61 -16.13
N THR A 31 13.65 0.81 -16.27
CA THR A 31 14.48 1.66 -15.39
C THR A 31 13.93 3.08 -15.24
N GLU A 32 13.60 3.76 -16.34
CA GLU A 32 13.12 5.15 -16.27
C GLU A 32 11.74 5.25 -15.67
N PHE A 33 10.86 4.29 -15.95
CA PHE A 33 9.52 4.22 -15.38
C PHE A 33 9.56 3.87 -13.89
N PHE A 34 10.40 2.90 -13.52
CA PHE A 34 10.59 2.53 -12.11
C PHE A 34 11.25 3.67 -11.31
N ASN A 35 12.16 4.42 -11.90
CA ASN A 35 12.76 5.60 -11.27
C ASN A 35 11.75 6.74 -11.08
N LEU A 36 10.81 6.93 -12.02
CA LEU A 36 9.67 7.83 -11.82
C LEU A 36 8.85 7.41 -10.58
N TYR A 37 8.48 6.13 -10.48
CA TYR A 37 7.75 5.60 -9.33
C TYR A 37 8.51 5.84 -8.01
N LYS A 38 9.79 5.49 -7.95
CA LYS A 38 10.64 5.73 -6.77
C LYS A 38 10.71 7.22 -6.39
N ASN A 39 10.79 8.10 -7.36
CA ASN A 39 10.80 9.54 -7.12
C ASN A 39 9.48 10.02 -6.52
N MET A 40 8.35 9.48 -6.97
CA MET A 40 7.03 9.79 -6.42
C MET A 40 6.88 9.29 -4.98
N VAL A 41 7.31 8.07 -4.70
CA VAL A 41 7.32 7.52 -3.33
C VAL A 41 8.22 8.36 -2.42
N TYR A 42 9.40 8.75 -2.90
CA TYR A 42 10.30 9.62 -2.14
C TYR A 42 9.72 11.01 -1.87
N TYR A 43 8.96 11.57 -2.82
CA TYR A 43 8.24 12.82 -2.63
C TYR A 43 7.13 12.67 -1.56
N LEU A 44 6.35 11.59 -1.63
CA LEU A 44 5.29 11.28 -0.67
C LEU A 44 5.84 11.09 0.75
N ASP A 45 6.99 10.44 0.91
CA ASP A 45 7.67 10.31 2.20
C ASP A 45 7.96 11.69 2.83
N GLY A 46 8.44 12.63 2.03
CA GLY A 46 8.61 14.02 2.45
C GLY A 46 7.30 14.72 2.86
N VAL A 47 6.20 14.46 2.16
CA VAL A 47 4.88 14.98 2.53
C VAL A 47 4.41 14.38 3.86
N PHE A 48 4.58 13.07 4.04
CA PHE A 48 4.28 12.39 5.31
C PHE A 48 5.05 12.98 6.48
N ALA A 49 6.34 13.22 6.29
CA ALA A 49 7.17 13.83 7.34
C ALA A 49 6.62 15.21 7.79
N VAL A 50 6.07 16.00 6.86
CA VAL A 50 5.42 17.28 7.20
C VAL A 50 4.14 17.07 8.01
N VAL A 51 3.29 16.11 7.61
CA VAL A 51 2.05 15.79 8.33
C VAL A 51 2.34 15.30 9.75
N LEU A 52 3.28 14.37 9.91
CA LEU A 52 3.68 13.87 11.23
C LEU A 52 4.21 14.98 12.13
N LYS A 53 5.07 15.84 11.61
CA LYS A 53 5.61 16.98 12.35
C LYS A 53 4.52 17.96 12.79
N GLU A 54 3.51 18.17 11.95
CA GLU A 54 2.39 19.04 12.29
C GLU A 54 1.53 18.43 13.41
N LEU A 55 1.20 17.14 13.34
CA LEU A 55 0.50 16.42 14.40
C LEU A 55 1.26 16.47 15.73
N GLU A 56 2.57 16.27 15.69
CA GLU A 56 3.43 16.35 16.87
C GLU A 56 3.43 17.78 17.45
N SER A 57 3.60 18.82 16.60
CA SER A 57 3.66 20.22 17.03
C SER A 57 2.38 20.71 17.69
N GLN A 58 1.25 20.15 17.29
CA GLN A 58 -0.08 20.43 17.87
C GLN A 58 -0.42 19.53 19.07
N GLY A 59 0.45 18.61 19.45
CA GLY A 59 0.18 17.65 20.53
C GLY A 59 -0.93 16.64 20.21
N LEU A 60 -1.19 16.40 18.93
CA LEU A 60 -2.26 15.52 18.45
C LEU A 60 -1.79 14.09 18.21
N LEU A 61 -0.48 13.86 18.06
CA LEU A 61 0.08 12.57 17.68
C LEU A 61 -0.32 11.46 18.65
N ASP A 62 -0.31 11.76 19.94
CA ASP A 62 -0.68 10.82 21.01
C ASP A 62 -2.17 10.42 21.01
N ASN A 63 -3.01 11.17 20.30
CA ASN A 63 -4.46 10.90 20.19
C ASN A 63 -4.88 10.67 18.74
N THR A 64 -3.93 10.20 17.91
CA THR A 64 -4.14 9.95 16.49
C THR A 64 -3.69 8.52 16.17
N ILE A 65 -4.52 7.79 15.44
CA ILE A 65 -4.13 6.54 14.81
C ILE A 65 -3.79 6.85 13.36
N ILE A 66 -2.66 6.33 12.90
CA ILE A 66 -2.20 6.53 11.53
C ILE A 66 -2.08 5.17 10.86
N VAL A 67 -2.79 4.99 9.76
CA VAL A 67 -2.65 3.82 8.89
C VAL A 67 -2.06 4.29 7.57
N ILE A 68 -0.94 3.69 7.17
CA ILE A 68 -0.26 3.98 5.91
C ILE A 68 -0.23 2.69 5.10
N THR A 69 -0.85 2.74 3.92
CA THR A 69 -0.86 1.63 2.98
C THR A 69 -0.96 2.14 1.54
N GLY A 70 -0.66 1.30 0.55
CA GLY A 70 -1.04 1.55 -0.84
C GLY A 70 -2.42 0.97 -1.12
N ASP A 71 -3.17 1.54 -2.05
CA ASP A 71 -4.42 0.98 -2.55
C ASP A 71 -4.17 -0.27 -3.41
N HIS A 72 -3.03 -0.30 -4.11
CA HIS A 72 -2.52 -1.42 -4.91
C HIS A 72 -1.00 -1.28 -5.09
N GLY A 73 -0.36 -2.33 -5.56
CA GLY A 73 1.03 -2.31 -6.00
C GLY A 73 1.19 -1.80 -7.44
N GLN A 74 2.38 -1.92 -7.97
CA GLN A 74 2.73 -1.46 -9.32
C GLN A 74 3.72 -2.43 -9.96
N GLU A 75 3.39 -2.98 -11.12
CA GLU A 75 4.22 -3.92 -11.86
C GLU A 75 5.03 -3.22 -12.96
N PHE A 76 6.29 -3.62 -13.11
CA PHE A 76 7.26 -3.08 -14.05
C PHE A 76 7.83 -4.20 -14.93
N ASP A 77 6.97 -5.08 -15.44
CA ASP A 77 7.37 -6.32 -16.14
C ASP A 77 8.27 -7.21 -15.26
N ASP A 78 7.98 -7.28 -13.96
CA ASP A 78 8.78 -7.99 -12.97
C ASP A 78 8.90 -9.48 -13.29
N ASN A 79 7.82 -10.09 -13.75
CA ASN A 79 7.74 -11.49 -14.13
C ASN A 79 8.12 -11.77 -15.61
N LYS A 80 8.52 -10.74 -16.39
CA LYS A 80 8.87 -10.81 -17.81
C LYS A 80 7.74 -11.33 -18.73
N LYS A 81 6.48 -11.16 -18.29
CA LYS A 81 5.29 -11.56 -19.06
C LYS A 81 4.58 -10.38 -19.75
N ASN A 82 5.25 -9.23 -19.79
CA ASN A 82 4.75 -7.98 -20.38
C ASN A 82 3.54 -7.40 -19.64
N PHE A 83 3.55 -7.50 -18.30
CA PHE A 83 2.59 -6.80 -17.46
C PHE A 83 3.19 -5.51 -16.90
N TRP A 84 2.43 -4.44 -17.01
CA TRP A 84 2.80 -3.09 -16.61
C TRP A 84 1.64 -2.42 -15.88
N GLY A 85 1.95 -1.71 -14.79
CA GLY A 85 0.91 -1.00 -14.05
C GLY A 85 0.29 -1.84 -12.94
N HIS A 86 -1.00 -1.69 -12.73
CA HIS A 86 -1.74 -2.29 -11.60
C HIS A 86 -3.04 -2.97 -12.04
N ASN A 87 -3.15 -3.30 -13.32
CA ASN A 87 -4.32 -3.98 -13.88
C ASN A 87 -3.89 -5.19 -14.71
N GLY A 88 -4.71 -6.20 -14.72
CA GLY A 88 -4.60 -7.33 -15.64
C GLY A 88 -4.03 -8.61 -15.06
N ASN A 89 -3.52 -8.61 -13.83
CA ASN A 89 -3.17 -9.83 -13.11
C ASN A 89 -3.16 -9.62 -11.58
N TYR A 90 -2.90 -10.69 -10.83
CA TYR A 90 -2.79 -10.70 -9.38
C TYR A 90 -1.38 -11.11 -8.93
N SER A 91 -0.35 -10.61 -9.62
CA SER A 91 1.04 -10.85 -9.20
C SER A 91 1.34 -10.14 -7.88
N ASP A 92 2.34 -10.63 -7.16
CA ASP A 92 2.82 -10.01 -5.92
C ASP A 92 3.11 -8.52 -6.11
N ALA A 93 3.67 -8.13 -7.26
CA ALA A 93 3.96 -6.73 -7.57
C ALA A 93 2.70 -5.86 -7.62
N GLN A 94 1.53 -6.42 -7.92
CA GLN A 94 0.26 -5.67 -7.99
C GLN A 94 -0.56 -5.76 -6.72
N ILE A 95 -0.49 -6.86 -5.95
CA ILE A 95 -1.36 -7.08 -4.78
C ILE A 95 -0.68 -6.87 -3.44
N ARG A 96 0.65 -7.00 -3.35
CA ARG A 96 1.39 -6.79 -2.09
C ARG A 96 1.73 -5.32 -1.90
N VAL A 97 1.23 -4.75 -0.83
CA VAL A 97 1.46 -3.35 -0.44
C VAL A 97 1.94 -3.28 1.01
N PRO A 98 2.69 -2.25 1.39
CA PRO A 98 3.03 -2.06 2.78
C PRO A 98 1.77 -1.77 3.60
N MET A 99 1.73 -2.26 4.84
CA MET A 99 0.71 -1.93 5.82
C MET A 99 1.41 -1.49 7.10
N LEU A 100 1.31 -0.21 7.46
CA LEU A 100 1.83 0.35 8.70
C LEU A 100 0.67 0.87 9.53
N TYR A 101 0.67 0.50 10.80
CA TYR A 101 -0.31 0.97 11.77
C TYR A 101 0.43 1.61 12.94
N PHE A 102 0.17 2.88 13.19
CA PHE A 102 0.70 3.61 14.33
C PHE A 102 -0.41 3.91 15.32
N SER A 103 -0.14 3.59 16.58
CA SER A 103 -0.94 3.98 17.74
C SER A 103 0.01 4.17 18.91
N LYS A 104 -0.21 5.18 19.74
CA LYS A 104 0.55 5.42 20.97
C LYS A 104 0.53 4.23 21.93
N ASP A 105 -0.58 3.49 21.93
CA ASP A 105 -0.81 2.40 22.87
C ASP A 105 -0.19 1.06 22.41
N ARG A 106 0.58 1.07 21.31
CA ARG A 106 1.21 -0.13 20.77
C ARG A 106 2.72 0.01 20.70
N GLU A 107 3.39 -1.00 21.22
CA GLU A 107 4.84 -1.13 21.04
C GLU A 107 5.18 -1.46 19.58
N PRO A 108 6.33 -0.99 19.09
CA PRO A 108 6.79 -1.32 17.74
C PRO A 108 6.97 -2.84 17.59
N ALA A 109 6.37 -3.39 16.53
CA ALA A 109 6.49 -4.80 16.16
C ALA A 109 6.43 -4.95 14.63
N GLU A 110 6.94 -6.05 14.11
CA GLU A 110 6.84 -6.45 12.72
C GLU A 110 6.13 -7.78 12.64
N TYR A 111 5.20 -7.89 11.70
CA TYR A 111 4.38 -9.08 11.47
C TYR A 111 4.60 -9.57 10.05
N ASP A 112 4.80 -10.86 9.85
CA ASP A 112 5.11 -11.51 8.58
C ASP A 112 4.00 -12.40 8.01
N TYR A 113 2.84 -12.42 8.69
CA TYR A 113 1.67 -13.14 8.21
C TYR A 113 0.78 -12.32 7.26
N TRP A 114 -0.10 -13.00 6.56
CA TRP A 114 -0.98 -12.40 5.58
C TRP A 114 -2.03 -11.50 6.21
N THR A 115 -2.11 -10.27 5.71
CA THR A 115 -3.13 -9.27 6.04
C THR A 115 -3.74 -8.70 4.77
N ALA A 116 -4.89 -8.05 4.89
CA ALA A 116 -5.58 -7.41 3.78
C ALA A 116 -6.20 -6.07 4.21
N HIS A 117 -6.56 -5.23 3.25
CA HIS A 117 -7.19 -3.93 3.53
C HIS A 117 -8.49 -4.05 4.33
N TYR A 118 -9.27 -5.11 4.12
CA TYR A 118 -10.51 -5.35 4.87
C TYR A 118 -10.27 -5.71 6.35
N ASP A 119 -9.02 -5.89 6.77
CA ASP A 119 -8.64 -6.10 8.18
C ASP A 119 -8.51 -4.79 8.96
N ILE A 120 -8.38 -3.67 8.25
CA ILE A 120 -8.29 -2.34 8.87
C ILE A 120 -9.54 -2.04 9.68
N VAL A 121 -10.72 -2.37 9.13
CA VAL A 121 -12.01 -2.08 9.79
C VAL A 121 -12.14 -2.81 11.13
N PRO A 122 -12.05 -4.15 11.21
CA PRO A 122 -12.15 -4.85 12.50
C PRO A 122 -11.05 -4.43 13.48
N THR A 123 -9.84 -4.17 12.99
CA THR A 123 -8.75 -3.67 13.83
C THR A 123 -9.12 -2.35 14.52
N ILE A 124 -9.63 -1.38 13.78
CA ILE A 124 -10.04 -0.09 14.35
C ILE A 124 -11.25 -0.26 15.28
N MET A 125 -12.23 -1.07 14.90
CA MET A 125 -13.42 -1.32 15.73
C MET A 125 -13.07 -1.94 17.07
N GLU A 126 -12.15 -2.89 17.10
CA GLU A 126 -11.70 -3.54 18.34
C GLU A 126 -10.70 -2.68 19.12
N ASP A 127 -9.67 -2.17 18.44
CA ASP A 127 -8.55 -1.50 19.10
C ASP A 127 -8.92 -0.10 19.61
N VAL A 128 -9.72 0.65 18.86
CA VAL A 128 -10.10 2.03 19.18
C VAL A 128 -11.46 2.11 19.86
N PHE A 129 -12.47 1.56 19.22
CA PHE A 129 -13.86 1.70 19.68
C PHE A 129 -14.27 0.63 20.71
N LYS A 130 -13.40 -0.37 20.96
CA LYS A 130 -13.64 -1.45 21.95
C LYS A 130 -14.97 -2.17 21.71
N VAL A 131 -15.33 -2.33 20.45
CA VAL A 131 -16.54 -3.06 20.03
C VAL A 131 -16.49 -4.49 20.54
N LYS A 132 -17.62 -5.03 20.98
CA LYS A 132 -17.72 -6.36 21.58
C LYS A 132 -18.40 -7.39 20.68
N ASN A 133 -18.95 -6.94 19.56
CA ASN A 133 -19.50 -7.83 18.54
C ASN A 133 -18.36 -8.61 17.88
N GLU A 134 -18.68 -9.82 17.43
CA GLU A 134 -17.74 -10.59 16.61
C GLU A 134 -17.44 -9.84 15.30
N ALA A 135 -16.21 -9.86 14.85
CA ALA A 135 -15.81 -9.16 13.62
C ALA A 135 -16.66 -9.60 12.40
N SER A 136 -17.07 -10.87 12.35
CA SER A 136 -17.94 -11.43 11.31
C SER A 136 -19.33 -10.79 11.21
N ASP A 137 -19.78 -10.04 12.23
CA ASP A 137 -21.06 -9.33 12.18
C ASP A 137 -21.01 -8.09 11.26
N TYR A 138 -19.82 -7.55 10.99
CA TYR A 138 -19.67 -6.30 10.25
C TYR A 138 -18.52 -6.26 9.25
N SER A 139 -17.67 -7.30 9.19
CA SER A 139 -16.53 -7.38 8.29
C SER A 139 -16.24 -8.83 7.88
N VAL A 140 -15.64 -9.01 6.73
CA VAL A 140 -14.98 -10.26 6.31
C VAL A 140 -13.50 -10.30 6.75
N GLY A 141 -13.01 -9.21 7.30
CA GLY A 141 -11.65 -9.05 7.80
C GLY A 141 -11.45 -9.63 9.19
N LEU A 142 -10.21 -9.70 9.56
CA LEU A 142 -9.72 -10.12 10.86
C LEU A 142 -8.87 -9.00 11.45
N THR A 143 -8.51 -9.03 12.73
CA THR A 143 -7.62 -8.01 13.25
C THR A 143 -6.21 -8.12 12.66
N LEU A 144 -5.55 -6.99 12.44
CA LEU A 144 -4.17 -6.92 11.96
C LEU A 144 -3.15 -7.49 12.97
N PHE A 145 -3.54 -7.73 14.21
CA PHE A 145 -2.65 -8.07 15.31
C PHE A 145 -2.73 -9.53 15.76
N GLU A 146 -3.48 -10.34 15.05
CA GLU A 146 -3.58 -11.77 15.30
C GLU A 146 -3.16 -12.55 14.05
N ASP A 147 -2.24 -13.50 14.22
CA ASP A 147 -1.93 -14.50 13.18
C ASP A 147 -3.13 -15.45 13.04
N SER A 148 -4.16 -14.95 12.42
CA SER A 148 -5.30 -15.75 12.02
C SER A 148 -4.93 -16.45 10.72
N LYS A 149 -4.62 -17.73 10.81
CA LYS A 149 -4.34 -18.56 9.63
C LYS A 149 -5.51 -18.47 8.67
N ARG A 150 -5.25 -17.84 7.53
CA ARG A 150 -6.22 -17.72 6.45
C ARG A 150 -5.97 -18.80 5.43
N ASP A 151 -7.01 -19.44 4.97
CA ASP A 151 -6.92 -20.37 3.85
C ASP A 151 -6.75 -19.64 2.52
N PHE A 152 -7.21 -18.39 2.44
CA PHE A 152 -7.10 -17.55 1.23
C PHE A 152 -7.26 -16.07 1.53
N LEU A 153 -6.84 -15.22 0.57
CA LEU A 153 -7.15 -13.80 0.49
C LEU A 153 -8.05 -13.52 -0.70
N LEU A 154 -9.02 -12.64 -0.53
CA LEU A 154 -9.81 -12.09 -1.63
C LEU A 154 -9.09 -10.87 -2.23
N VAL A 155 -8.97 -10.85 -3.53
CA VAL A 155 -8.37 -9.76 -4.31
C VAL A 155 -9.32 -9.35 -5.43
N ASP A 156 -9.27 -8.08 -5.81
CA ASP A 156 -10.12 -7.50 -6.84
C ASP A 156 -9.32 -6.66 -7.84
N SER A 157 -9.84 -6.55 -9.06
CA SER A 157 -9.33 -5.68 -10.10
C SER A 157 -10.46 -5.23 -11.03
N TYR A 158 -10.19 -4.32 -11.97
CA TYR A 158 -11.19 -3.88 -12.95
C TYR A 158 -11.81 -5.01 -13.79
N ILE A 159 -11.14 -6.15 -13.93
CA ILE A 159 -11.56 -7.25 -14.79
C ILE A 159 -12.16 -8.43 -14.03
N GLY A 160 -12.16 -8.40 -12.71
CA GLY A 160 -12.71 -9.48 -11.88
C GLY A 160 -12.07 -9.57 -10.51
N TYR A 161 -12.49 -10.57 -9.79
CA TYR A 161 -11.99 -10.91 -8.47
C TYR A 161 -11.32 -12.29 -8.49
N GLY A 162 -10.45 -12.52 -7.51
CA GLY A 162 -9.74 -13.78 -7.34
C GLY A 162 -9.59 -14.16 -5.88
N MET A 163 -9.17 -15.38 -5.67
CA MET A 163 -8.70 -15.88 -4.38
C MET A 163 -7.22 -16.24 -4.51
N ILE A 164 -6.44 -15.81 -3.55
CA ILE A 164 -5.03 -16.15 -3.42
C ILE A 164 -4.91 -17.11 -2.25
N ASP A 165 -4.39 -18.30 -2.47
CA ASP A 165 -4.04 -19.32 -1.49
C ASP A 165 -2.51 -19.47 -1.39
N GLU A 166 -2.02 -20.17 -0.35
CA GLU A 166 -0.58 -20.45 -0.16
C GLU A 166 0.01 -21.34 -1.26
#